data_c7a07d3ff829020760a71780f4b0b756
#
_entry.id   c7a07d3ff829020760a71780f4b0b756
#
_cell.length_a   1.000
_cell.length_b   1.000
_cell.length_c   1.000
_cell.angle_alpha   90.00
_cell.angle_beta   90.00
_cell.angle_gamma   90.00
#
_symmetry.space_group_name_H-M   'P 1'
#
loop_
_entity.id
_entity.type
_entity.pdbx_description
1 polymer ?
#
loop_
_entity_poly.entity_id
_entity_poly.type
_entity_poly.pdbx_seq_one_letter_code
_entity_poly.pdbx_strand_id
1 'polypeptide(L)'
;MSNPDLPQMINSVRSRSYSGFSDLTYMFHNLDLKVKLEMMSELFDNNKRHLSLDLTYVFDEKSQSDLQNGQIPTSETKTFLNTLKMLFDVETNQQKNSYVCSITANQQGLISYKKMAEGYWEKNSVAFLFSDLAAGNPARDLVELTKRKQKDTVTEQLKHFDSRITALEILNNVAYVGLEGIDQLLTVNMQGDGLRRYLNIVAASANPANNILLIDEIENGLHYSAYKKLWEAIFSLATATNKQVF
;
A
#
# COMPACT_ATOMS: atom_id res chain seq x y z
N MET A 1 -1.79 -0.49 11.51
CA MET A 1 -2.20 0.12 10.24
C MET A 1 -2.73 1.52 10.49
N SER A 2 -1.91 2.49 10.68
CA SER A 2 -2.34 3.90 10.67
C SER A 2 -1.35 4.65 9.78
N ASN A 3 -1.40 4.32 8.48
CA ASN A 3 -0.63 5.08 7.52
C ASN A 3 -1.44 6.33 7.16
N PRO A 4 -0.97 7.54 7.51
CA PRO A 4 -1.63 8.78 7.14
C PRO A 4 -1.72 8.96 5.62
N ASP A 5 -0.93 8.21 4.86
CA ASP A 5 -0.90 8.25 3.41
C ASP A 5 -1.96 7.33 2.76
N LEU A 6 -2.78 6.62 3.56
CA LEU A 6 -3.79 5.68 3.02
C LEU A 6 -4.68 6.30 1.93
N PRO A 7 -5.23 7.51 2.08
CA PRO A 7 -6.03 8.13 1.02
C PRO A 7 -5.22 8.42 -0.25
N GLN A 8 -3.98 8.89 -0.10
CA GLN A 8 -3.09 9.13 -1.24
C GLN A 8 -2.72 7.83 -1.94
N MET A 9 -2.49 6.76 -1.16
CA MET A 9 -2.22 5.43 -1.70
C MET A 9 -3.42 4.93 -2.51
N ILE A 10 -4.64 5.00 -1.98
CA ILE A 10 -5.85 4.55 -2.67
C ILE A 10 -6.07 5.34 -3.97
N ASN A 11 -5.84 6.65 -3.94
CA ASN A 11 -6.03 7.50 -5.11
C ASN A 11 -4.95 7.29 -6.16
N SER A 12 -3.70 7.06 -5.77
CA SER A 12 -2.62 6.72 -6.70
C SER A 12 -2.89 5.39 -7.41
N VAL A 13 -3.39 4.39 -6.70
CA VAL A 13 -3.79 3.08 -7.28
C VAL A 13 -4.85 3.24 -8.35
N ARG A 14 -5.79 4.17 -8.16
CA ARG A 14 -6.89 4.41 -9.11
C ARG A 14 -6.53 5.40 -10.21
N SER A 15 -5.26 5.79 -10.34
CA SER A 15 -4.76 6.77 -11.32
C SER A 15 -5.55 8.09 -11.30
N ARG A 16 -6.04 8.48 -10.12
CA ARG A 16 -6.80 9.71 -9.94
C ARG A 16 -5.91 10.79 -9.35
N SER A 17 -5.95 11.96 -9.96
CA SER A 17 -5.33 13.13 -9.35
C SER A 17 -6.02 13.41 -8.00
N TYR A 18 -5.23 13.62 -6.96
CA TYR A 18 -5.75 13.99 -5.65
C TYR A 18 -6.44 15.37 -5.76
N SER A 19 -7.75 15.37 -5.64
CA SER A 19 -8.56 16.59 -5.69
C SER A 19 -9.10 17.00 -4.32
N GLY A 20 -8.56 16.40 -3.26
CA GLY A 20 -8.91 16.73 -1.88
C GLY A 20 -10.11 15.93 -1.36
N PHE A 21 -11.05 16.63 -0.81
CA PHE A 21 -12.15 16.15 0.00
C PHE A 21 -13.04 15.02 -0.59
N SER A 22 -13.32 15.05 -1.89
CA SER A 22 -14.21 14.07 -2.53
C SER A 22 -13.62 12.66 -2.60
N ASP A 23 -12.31 12.54 -2.45
CA ASP A 23 -11.62 11.29 -2.74
C ASP A 23 -11.86 10.22 -1.66
N LEU A 24 -12.11 10.62 -0.41
CA LEU A 24 -12.43 9.68 0.66
C LEU A 24 -13.79 8.98 0.44
N THR A 25 -14.72 9.63 -0.27
CA THR A 25 -16.06 9.07 -0.54
C THR A 25 -15.98 7.87 -1.47
N TYR A 26 -14.99 7.83 -2.38
CA TYR A 26 -14.82 6.71 -3.31
C TYR A 26 -14.33 5.41 -2.66
N MET A 27 -13.97 5.46 -1.38
CA MET A 27 -13.67 4.24 -0.62
C MET A 27 -14.94 3.44 -0.34
N PHE A 28 -16.11 4.08 -0.34
CA PHE A 28 -17.36 3.45 0.04
C PHE A 28 -18.14 2.95 -1.19
N HIS A 29 -18.72 1.76 -1.05
CA HIS A 29 -19.48 1.13 -2.13
C HIS A 29 -20.68 1.98 -2.52
N ASN A 30 -20.87 2.21 -3.81
CA ASN A 30 -21.91 3.06 -4.38
C ASN A 30 -21.95 4.49 -3.79
N LEU A 31 -20.84 4.98 -3.23
CA LEU A 31 -20.78 6.26 -2.53
C LEU A 31 -21.77 6.36 -1.36
N ASP A 32 -22.24 5.25 -0.83
CA ASP A 32 -23.12 5.22 0.33
C ASP A 32 -22.31 5.37 1.62
N LEU A 33 -22.29 6.58 2.15
CA LEU A 33 -21.54 6.94 3.36
C LEU A 33 -22.23 6.50 4.66
N LYS A 34 -23.47 5.99 4.59
CA LYS A 34 -24.17 5.46 5.75
C LYS A 34 -23.73 4.05 6.11
N VAL A 35 -23.09 3.37 5.16
CA VAL A 35 -22.58 2.01 5.34
C VAL A 35 -21.13 2.07 5.75
N LYS A 36 -20.80 1.55 6.93
CA LYS A 36 -19.43 1.40 7.38
C LYS A 36 -18.74 0.32 6.58
N LEU A 37 -17.47 0.53 6.29
CA LEU A 37 -16.63 -0.54 5.79
C LEU A 37 -16.06 -1.31 6.96
N GLU A 38 -16.25 -2.61 6.96
CA GLU A 38 -15.79 -3.48 8.03
C GLU A 38 -14.90 -4.59 7.47
N MET A 39 -13.78 -4.82 8.13
CA MET A 39 -12.88 -5.92 7.84
C MET A 39 -12.60 -6.69 9.12
N MET A 40 -12.78 -8.00 9.08
CA MET A 40 -12.52 -8.89 10.21
C MET A 40 -11.45 -9.89 9.83
N SER A 41 -10.56 -10.20 10.76
CA SER A 41 -9.62 -11.30 10.62
C SER A 41 -9.50 -12.05 11.93
N GLU A 42 -9.33 -13.36 11.83
CA GLU A 42 -9.02 -14.25 12.94
C GLU A 42 -7.66 -14.89 12.66
N LEU A 43 -6.76 -14.80 13.61
CA LEU A 43 -5.43 -15.38 13.53
C LEU A 43 -5.42 -16.81 14.09
N PHE A 44 -4.37 -17.57 13.77
CA PHE A 44 -4.21 -18.96 14.19
C PHE A 44 -4.22 -19.17 15.72
N ASP A 45 -3.95 -18.11 16.49
CA ASP A 45 -3.96 -18.10 17.95
C ASP A 45 -5.29 -17.62 18.54
N ASN A 46 -6.37 -17.63 17.77
CA ASN A 46 -7.72 -17.12 18.10
C ASN A 46 -7.76 -15.62 18.43
N ASN A 47 -6.72 -14.88 18.12
CA ASN A 47 -6.77 -13.44 18.21
C ASN A 47 -7.62 -12.87 17.06
N LYS A 48 -8.57 -12.02 17.42
CA LYS A 48 -9.49 -11.40 16.46
C LYS A 48 -9.13 -9.94 16.26
N ARG A 49 -9.28 -9.50 15.03
CA ARG A 49 -9.10 -8.10 14.64
C ARG A 49 -10.30 -7.63 13.85
N HIS A 50 -10.78 -6.48 14.20
CA HIS A 50 -11.88 -5.83 13.52
C HIS A 50 -11.52 -4.40 13.20
N LEU A 51 -11.52 -4.04 11.93
CA LEU A 51 -11.34 -2.68 11.43
C LEU A 51 -12.66 -2.17 10.91
N SER A 52 -13.14 -1.05 11.46
CA SER A 52 -14.31 -0.33 10.96
C SER A 52 -13.88 1.05 10.46
N LEU A 53 -14.30 1.39 9.24
CA LEU A 53 -14.09 2.69 8.63
C LEU A 53 -15.43 3.40 8.51
N ASP A 54 -15.50 4.61 9.05
CA ASP A 54 -16.70 5.46 9.06
C ASP A 54 -16.32 6.85 8.54
N LEU A 55 -17.03 7.30 7.50
CA LEU A 55 -16.82 8.63 6.95
C LEU A 55 -17.92 9.57 7.42
N THR A 56 -17.55 10.61 8.12
CA THR A 56 -18.47 11.61 8.65
C THR A 56 -18.12 13.00 8.16
N TYR A 57 -19.14 13.82 7.95
CA TYR A 57 -18.98 15.24 7.69
C TYR A 57 -19.03 15.99 9.01
N VAL A 58 -18.00 16.75 9.31
CA VAL A 58 -17.94 17.57 10.52
C VAL A 58 -17.77 19.02 10.10
N PHE A 59 -18.54 19.93 10.71
CA PHE A 59 -18.29 21.35 10.59
C PHE A 59 -17.00 21.69 11.34
N ASP A 60 -16.23 22.65 10.84
CA ASP A 60 -15.06 23.12 11.58
C ASP A 60 -15.45 23.71 12.96
N GLU A 61 -14.47 23.82 13.85
CA GLU A 61 -14.73 24.28 15.21
C GLU A 61 -15.36 25.70 15.26
N LYS A 62 -15.03 26.54 14.28
CA LYS A 62 -15.58 27.89 14.17
C LYS A 62 -17.05 27.85 13.77
N SER A 63 -17.42 27.04 12.79
CA SER A 63 -18.82 26.83 12.39
C SER A 63 -19.64 26.17 13.51
N GLN A 64 -19.02 25.31 14.33
CA GLN A 64 -19.68 24.72 15.51
C GLN A 64 -19.93 25.75 16.62
N SER A 65 -18.94 26.62 16.89
CA SER A 65 -19.12 27.70 17.88
C SER A 65 -20.17 28.72 17.46
N ASP A 66 -20.26 29.05 16.18
CA ASP A 66 -21.26 29.96 15.64
C ASP A 66 -22.67 29.36 15.77
N LEU A 67 -22.88 28.08 15.50
CA LEU A 67 -24.13 27.36 15.71
C LEU A 67 -24.53 27.32 17.19
N GLN A 68 -23.57 27.11 18.11
CA GLN A 68 -23.85 27.14 19.56
C GLN A 68 -24.27 28.54 20.08
N ASN A 69 -23.74 29.58 19.44
CA ASN A 69 -24.08 30.97 19.74
C ASN A 69 -25.34 31.47 19.03
N GLY A 70 -26.08 30.58 18.32
CA GLY A 70 -27.30 30.93 17.62
C GLY A 70 -27.09 31.75 16.33
N GLN A 71 -25.88 31.87 15.86
CA GLN A 71 -25.55 32.49 14.58
C GLN A 71 -25.65 31.47 13.46
N ILE A 72 -26.40 31.80 12.41
CA ILE A 72 -26.47 30.95 11.21
C ILE A 72 -25.18 31.19 10.40
N PRO A 73 -24.33 30.19 10.21
CA PRO A 73 -23.12 30.35 9.40
C PRO A 73 -23.51 30.76 7.98
N THR A 74 -22.96 31.85 7.49
CA THR A 74 -23.14 32.27 6.09
C THR A 74 -22.43 31.28 5.16
N SER A 75 -22.87 31.23 3.90
CA SER A 75 -22.33 30.29 2.90
C SER A 75 -20.80 30.42 2.71
N GLU A 76 -20.22 31.56 3.06
CA GLU A 76 -18.79 31.86 2.98
C GLU A 76 -17.97 31.29 4.17
N THR A 77 -18.63 30.95 5.29
CA THR A 77 -17.97 30.44 6.51
C THR A 77 -18.16 28.95 6.74
N LYS A 78 -18.92 28.25 5.89
CA LYS A 78 -19.15 26.80 6.02
C LYS A 78 -17.94 26.02 5.49
N THR A 79 -17.01 25.74 6.35
CA THR A 79 -15.92 24.80 6.03
C THR A 79 -16.38 23.39 6.39
N PHE A 80 -16.65 22.58 5.39
CA PHE A 80 -16.96 21.17 5.59
C PHE A 80 -15.65 20.38 5.71
N LEU A 81 -15.54 19.59 6.77
CA LEU A 81 -14.44 18.66 6.96
C LEU A 81 -14.95 17.24 6.77
N ASN A 82 -14.33 16.50 5.88
CA ASN A 82 -14.51 15.05 5.84
C ASN A 82 -13.60 14.40 6.85
N THR A 83 -14.18 13.66 7.75
CA THR A 83 -13.42 12.89 8.73
C THR A 83 -13.63 11.41 8.49
N LEU A 84 -12.58 10.73 8.07
CA LEU A 84 -12.51 9.28 8.06
C LEU A 84 -12.08 8.82 9.45
N LYS A 85 -13.02 8.20 10.16
CA LYS A 85 -12.73 7.58 11.46
C LYS A 85 -12.44 6.11 11.25
N MET A 86 -11.30 5.67 11.73
CA MET A 86 -10.89 4.28 11.75
C MET A 86 -10.96 3.79 13.19
N LEU A 87 -11.79 2.78 13.43
CA LEU A 87 -11.85 2.05 14.69
C LEU A 87 -11.21 0.70 14.47
N PHE A 88 -10.20 0.38 15.26
CA PHE A 88 -9.50 -0.88 15.20
C PHE A 88 -9.57 -1.59 16.53
N ASP A 89 -10.33 -2.68 16.57
CA ASP A 89 -10.48 -3.54 17.74
C ASP A 89 -9.55 -4.75 17.61
N VAL A 90 -8.83 -5.04 18.68
CA VAL A 90 -7.97 -6.22 18.80
C VAL A 90 -8.41 -6.99 20.03
N GLU A 91 -8.78 -8.24 19.83
CA GLU A 91 -9.13 -9.17 20.89
C GLU A 91 -8.02 -10.23 21.01
N THR A 92 -7.35 -10.23 22.15
CA THR A 92 -6.27 -11.15 22.49
C THR A 92 -6.54 -11.78 23.86
N ASN A 93 -6.55 -13.11 23.97
CA ASN A 93 -6.66 -13.80 25.27
C ASN A 93 -7.77 -13.24 26.17
N GLN A 94 -8.95 -12.99 25.62
CA GLN A 94 -10.13 -12.44 26.32
C GLN A 94 -10.03 -10.93 26.68
N GLN A 95 -8.99 -10.24 26.26
CA GLN A 95 -8.92 -8.79 26.38
C GLN A 95 -9.24 -8.14 25.04
N LYS A 96 -10.19 -7.22 25.05
CA LYS A 96 -10.52 -6.39 23.89
C LYS A 96 -9.95 -5.00 24.09
N ASN A 97 -9.12 -4.57 23.14
CA ASN A 97 -8.57 -3.22 23.09
C ASN A 97 -9.07 -2.52 21.82
N SER A 98 -9.49 -1.27 21.98
CA SER A 98 -10.00 -0.47 20.87
C SER A 98 -9.08 0.72 20.63
N TYR A 99 -8.70 0.91 19.38
CA TYR A 99 -7.82 1.99 18.93
C TYR A 99 -8.55 2.83 17.90
N VAL A 100 -8.53 4.14 18.08
CA VAL A 100 -9.21 5.07 17.18
C VAL A 100 -8.18 5.96 16.51
N CYS A 101 -8.31 6.11 15.21
CA CYS A 101 -7.58 7.06 14.41
C CYS A 101 -8.58 7.88 13.58
N SER A 102 -8.33 9.15 13.37
CA SER A 102 -9.13 9.96 12.46
C SER A 102 -8.23 10.71 11.49
N ILE A 103 -8.66 10.74 10.24
CA ILE A 103 -8.05 11.53 9.18
C ILE A 103 -9.10 12.54 8.75
N THR A 104 -8.77 13.81 8.83
CA THR A 104 -9.66 14.90 8.44
C THR A 104 -9.07 15.64 7.25
N ALA A 105 -9.84 15.79 6.19
CA ALA A 105 -9.47 16.55 5.01
C ALA A 105 -10.37 17.78 4.90
N ASN A 106 -9.79 18.96 4.67
CA ASN A 106 -10.53 20.17 4.37
C ASN A 106 -10.75 20.36 2.85
N GLN A 107 -11.53 21.37 2.47
CA GLN A 107 -11.83 21.68 1.07
C GLN A 107 -10.59 22.04 0.23
N GLN A 108 -9.50 22.44 0.88
CA GLN A 108 -8.24 22.79 0.24
C GLN A 108 -7.29 21.58 0.09
N GLY A 109 -7.75 20.38 0.47
CA GLY A 109 -6.94 19.18 0.43
C GLY A 109 -5.92 19.05 1.56
N LEU A 110 -5.94 19.95 2.56
CA LEU A 110 -5.09 19.81 3.74
C LEU A 110 -5.61 18.65 4.59
N ILE A 111 -4.73 17.74 4.91
CA ILE A 111 -5.02 16.56 5.72
C ILE A 111 -4.46 16.78 7.11
N SER A 112 -5.29 16.61 8.12
CA SER A 112 -4.88 16.50 9.50
C SER A 112 -5.10 15.08 10.00
N TYR A 113 -4.18 14.62 10.83
CA TYR A 113 -4.18 13.29 11.39
C TYR A 113 -4.25 13.36 12.91
N LYS A 114 -5.21 12.66 13.51
CA LYS A 114 -5.32 12.56 14.96
C LYS A 114 -5.36 11.11 15.38
N LYS A 115 -4.34 10.67 16.10
CA LYS A 115 -4.30 9.38 16.77
C LYS A 115 -4.91 9.58 18.17
N MET A 116 -6.00 8.88 18.46
CA MET A 116 -6.73 9.05 19.74
C MET A 116 -6.34 8.02 20.80
N ALA A 117 -5.56 6.99 20.45
CA ALA A 117 -5.08 6.00 21.41
C ALA A 117 -3.60 5.75 21.24
N GLU A 118 -2.87 5.76 22.36
CA GLU A 118 -1.49 5.30 22.42
C GLU A 118 -1.46 3.81 22.77
N GLY A 119 -0.45 3.10 22.30
CA GLY A 119 -0.11 1.79 22.83
C GLY A 119 -0.30 0.60 21.91
N TYR A 120 -0.96 0.71 20.76
CA TYR A 120 -0.97 -0.39 19.80
C TYR A 120 0.18 -0.26 18.80
N TRP A 121 1.03 -1.25 18.80
CA TRP A 121 2.13 -1.34 17.86
C TRP A 121 2.31 -2.78 17.37
N GLU A 122 2.12 -3.01 16.08
CA GLU A 122 2.53 -4.25 15.42
C GLU A 122 3.78 -4.02 14.59
N LYS A 123 4.75 -4.91 14.75
CA LYS A 123 6.00 -4.90 13.97
C LYS A 123 5.81 -5.51 12.57
N ASN A 124 4.65 -5.35 11.98
CA ASN A 124 4.39 -5.87 10.64
C ASN A 124 4.78 -4.81 9.60
N SER A 125 5.77 -5.13 8.81
CA SER A 125 6.12 -4.34 7.64
C SER A 125 5.29 -4.81 6.45
N VAL A 126 4.54 -3.90 5.86
CA VAL A 126 3.69 -4.17 4.71
C VAL A 126 4.30 -3.53 3.48
N ALA A 127 4.53 -4.30 2.44
CA ALA A 127 4.77 -3.80 1.10
C ALA A 127 3.48 -3.89 0.29
N PHE A 128 3.12 -2.79 -0.38
CA PHE A 128 1.99 -2.76 -1.28
C PHE A 128 2.47 -2.47 -2.71
N LEU A 129 2.16 -3.39 -3.61
CA LEU A 129 2.48 -3.28 -5.03
C LEU A 129 1.22 -2.90 -5.79
N PHE A 130 1.20 -1.66 -6.24
CA PHE A 130 0.12 -1.10 -7.02
C PHE A 130 0.08 -1.69 -8.44
N SER A 131 -1.11 -1.64 -9.05
CA SER A 131 -1.29 -1.96 -10.47
C SER A 131 -0.54 -1.00 -11.39
N ASP A 132 -0.37 0.26 -10.97
CA ASP A 132 0.40 1.26 -11.72
C ASP A 132 1.89 0.95 -11.68
N LEU A 133 2.42 0.60 -12.86
CA LEU A 133 3.84 0.33 -13.07
C LEU A 133 4.74 1.54 -12.80
N ALA A 134 4.22 2.77 -12.92
CA ALA A 134 4.97 3.98 -12.64
C ALA A 134 5.22 4.18 -11.14
N ALA A 135 4.34 3.65 -10.28
CA ALA A 135 4.45 3.77 -8.83
C ALA A 135 5.45 2.79 -8.19
N GLY A 136 5.87 1.73 -8.90
CA GLY A 136 6.78 0.71 -8.39
C GLY A 136 8.24 1.00 -8.73
N ASN A 137 9.09 1.15 -7.72
CA ASN A 137 10.54 1.17 -7.90
C ASN A 137 11.17 0.00 -7.12
N PRO A 138 11.66 -1.04 -7.82
CA PRO A 138 12.28 -2.20 -7.16
C PRO A 138 13.60 -1.87 -6.47
N ALA A 139 14.18 -0.71 -6.76
CA ALA A 139 15.51 -0.37 -6.28
C ALA A 139 15.61 -0.38 -4.75
N ARG A 140 14.55 0.04 -4.03
CA ARG A 140 14.54 0.00 -2.57
C ARG A 140 14.72 -1.42 -2.02
N ASP A 141 13.93 -2.36 -2.53
CA ASP A 141 14.00 -3.76 -2.10
C ASP A 141 15.32 -4.38 -2.53
N LEU A 142 15.79 -4.09 -3.74
CA LEU A 142 17.06 -4.58 -4.26
C LEU A 142 18.26 -4.05 -3.48
N VAL A 143 18.25 -2.80 -3.03
CA VAL A 143 19.31 -2.24 -2.16
C VAL A 143 19.36 -3.00 -0.83
N GLU A 144 18.22 -3.28 -0.22
CA GLU A 144 18.18 -4.08 1.03
C GLU A 144 18.67 -5.51 0.80
N LEU A 145 18.29 -6.15 -0.29
CA LEU A 145 18.75 -7.47 -0.67
C LEU A 145 20.27 -7.48 -0.94
N THR A 146 20.81 -6.43 -1.57
CA THR A 146 22.24 -6.29 -1.81
C THR A 146 23.03 -6.17 -0.49
N LYS A 147 22.55 -5.35 0.46
CA LYS A 147 23.16 -5.25 1.79
C LYS A 147 23.19 -6.59 2.52
N ARG A 148 22.18 -7.42 2.29
CA ARG A 148 22.03 -8.76 2.88
C ARG A 148 22.74 -9.87 2.08
N LYS A 149 23.38 -9.55 0.96
CA LYS A 149 24.00 -10.51 0.02
C LYS A 149 22.99 -11.51 -0.55
N GLN A 150 21.75 -11.08 -0.75
CA GLN A 150 20.64 -11.89 -1.26
C GLN A 150 20.15 -11.45 -2.66
N LYS A 151 20.87 -10.52 -3.31
CA LYS A 151 20.53 -10.04 -4.67
C LYS A 151 20.49 -11.18 -5.69
N ASP A 152 21.38 -12.16 -5.53
CA ASP A 152 21.50 -13.29 -6.46
C ASP A 152 20.21 -14.12 -6.53
N THR A 153 19.46 -14.21 -5.43
CA THR A 153 18.14 -14.87 -5.41
C THR A 153 17.20 -14.24 -6.43
N VAL A 154 17.14 -12.91 -6.50
CA VAL A 154 16.33 -12.20 -7.49
C VAL A 154 16.89 -12.36 -8.89
N THR A 155 18.21 -12.31 -9.03
CA THR A 155 18.87 -12.50 -10.33
C THR A 155 18.53 -13.86 -10.95
N GLU A 156 18.52 -14.92 -10.16
CA GLU A 156 18.14 -16.26 -10.62
C GLU A 156 16.66 -16.32 -11.05
N GLN A 157 15.76 -15.67 -10.31
CA GLN A 157 14.36 -15.59 -10.72
C GLN A 157 14.18 -14.82 -12.04
N LEU A 158 14.98 -13.77 -12.27
CA LEU A 158 14.96 -13.05 -13.54
C LEU A 158 15.48 -13.91 -14.71
N LYS A 159 16.52 -14.70 -14.51
CA LYS A 159 17.00 -15.67 -15.52
C LYS A 159 15.95 -16.72 -15.86
N HIS A 160 15.18 -17.15 -14.87
CA HIS A 160 14.01 -18.01 -15.08
C HIS A 160 12.94 -17.34 -15.91
N PHE A 161 12.70 -16.05 -15.69
CA PHE A 161 11.72 -15.27 -16.46
C PHE A 161 12.18 -15.08 -17.92
N ASP A 162 13.42 -14.62 -18.12
CA ASP A 162 14.06 -14.43 -19.43
C ASP A 162 15.50 -14.95 -19.39
N SER A 163 15.76 -16.05 -20.08
CA SER A 163 17.07 -16.73 -20.10
C SER A 163 18.19 -15.89 -20.68
N ARG A 164 17.90 -14.81 -21.38
CA ARG A 164 18.91 -13.88 -21.91
C ARG A 164 19.51 -12.99 -20.82
N ILE A 165 18.88 -12.91 -19.65
CA ILE A 165 19.37 -12.10 -18.56
C ILE A 165 20.59 -12.76 -17.94
N THR A 166 21.69 -12.04 -17.89
CA THR A 166 22.97 -12.51 -17.34
C THR A 166 23.30 -11.91 -15.99
N ALA A 167 22.84 -10.66 -15.73
CA ALA A 167 23.13 -9.92 -14.51
C ALA A 167 21.98 -9.00 -14.10
N LEU A 168 21.93 -8.67 -12.80
CA LEU A 168 21.09 -7.63 -12.23
C LEU A 168 21.99 -6.71 -11.41
N GLU A 169 21.97 -5.40 -11.71
CA GLU A 169 22.78 -4.41 -10.98
C GLU A 169 21.91 -3.21 -10.54
N ILE A 170 22.35 -2.55 -9.47
CA ILE A 170 21.69 -1.36 -8.95
C ILE A 170 22.71 -0.23 -8.94
N LEU A 171 22.47 0.78 -9.75
CA LEU A 171 23.33 1.97 -9.85
C LEU A 171 22.44 3.20 -9.63
N ASN A 172 22.80 4.05 -8.68
CA ASN A 172 22.08 5.29 -8.37
C ASN A 172 20.55 5.09 -8.17
N ASN A 173 20.14 4.06 -7.44
CA ASN A 173 18.74 3.67 -7.23
C ASN A 173 17.94 3.34 -8.50
N VAL A 174 18.65 2.94 -9.56
CA VAL A 174 18.07 2.43 -10.80
C VAL A 174 18.50 0.98 -10.98
N ALA A 175 17.55 0.12 -11.35
CA ALA A 175 17.85 -1.28 -11.66
C ALA A 175 18.25 -1.43 -13.12
N TYR A 176 19.31 -2.18 -13.34
CA TYR A 176 19.87 -2.51 -14.65
C TYR A 176 19.97 -4.02 -14.81
N VAL A 177 19.82 -4.49 -16.02
CA VAL A 177 20.03 -5.89 -16.41
C VAL A 177 21.11 -6.00 -17.49
N GLY A 178 21.95 -7.01 -17.35
CA GLY A 178 22.83 -7.48 -18.42
C GLY A 178 22.06 -8.49 -19.28
N LEU A 179 22.21 -8.39 -20.58
CA LEU A 179 21.62 -9.33 -21.54
C LEU A 179 22.72 -10.01 -22.36
N GLU A 180 22.51 -11.27 -22.68
CA GLU A 180 23.42 -12.04 -23.53
C GLU A 180 23.66 -11.33 -24.86
N GLY A 181 24.93 -11.21 -25.26
CA GLY A 181 25.30 -10.55 -26.53
C GLY A 181 25.26 -9.00 -26.50
N ILE A 182 25.02 -8.39 -25.34
CA ILE A 182 25.04 -6.94 -25.18
C ILE A 182 26.09 -6.57 -24.12
N ASP A 183 27.11 -5.79 -24.51
CA ASP A 183 28.23 -5.43 -23.62
C ASP A 183 27.87 -4.38 -22.57
N GLN A 184 26.71 -3.72 -22.70
CA GLN A 184 26.27 -2.67 -21.79
C GLN A 184 25.07 -3.11 -20.95
N LEU A 185 25.04 -2.66 -19.69
CA LEU A 185 23.85 -2.80 -18.84
C LEU A 185 22.72 -1.92 -19.35
N LEU A 186 21.54 -2.46 -19.44
CA LEU A 186 20.32 -1.75 -19.85
C LEU A 186 19.44 -1.50 -18.65
N THR A 187 18.78 -0.33 -18.59
CA THR A 187 17.82 -0.07 -17.52
C THR A 187 16.61 -0.98 -17.67
N VAL A 188 16.10 -1.49 -16.55
CA VAL A 188 14.90 -2.34 -16.53
C VAL A 188 13.70 -1.62 -17.17
N ASN A 189 13.62 -0.30 -17.03
CA ASN A 189 12.56 0.50 -17.64
C ASN A 189 12.54 0.45 -19.19
N MET A 190 13.66 0.12 -19.80
CA MET A 190 13.77 -0.01 -21.27
C MET A 190 13.41 -1.43 -21.76
N GLN A 191 13.23 -2.40 -20.85
CA GLN A 191 13.00 -3.81 -21.20
C GLN A 191 11.51 -4.17 -21.30
N GLY A 192 10.63 -3.19 -21.15
CA GLY A 192 9.19 -3.38 -21.18
C GLY A 192 8.56 -3.62 -19.80
N ASP A 193 7.25 -3.43 -19.79
CA ASP A 193 6.48 -3.43 -18.53
C ASP A 193 6.46 -4.80 -17.85
N GLY A 194 6.48 -5.88 -18.62
CA GLY A 194 6.46 -7.25 -18.09
C GLY A 194 7.67 -7.56 -17.21
N LEU A 195 8.89 -7.25 -17.66
CA LEU A 195 10.09 -7.46 -16.85
C LEU A 195 10.10 -6.55 -15.63
N ARG A 196 9.70 -5.30 -15.78
CA ARG A 196 9.61 -4.35 -14.68
C ARG A 196 8.62 -4.81 -13.60
N ARG A 197 7.43 -5.25 -14.01
CA ARG A 197 6.42 -5.79 -13.10
C ARG A 197 6.91 -7.04 -12.39
N TYR A 198 7.46 -7.98 -13.13
CA TYR A 198 8.03 -9.21 -12.59
C TYR A 198 9.12 -8.91 -11.56
N LEU A 199 10.07 -8.04 -11.88
CA LEU A 199 11.14 -7.64 -10.96
C LEU A 199 10.60 -6.99 -9.69
N ASN A 200 9.61 -6.09 -9.79
CA ASN A 200 8.98 -5.45 -8.62
C ASN A 200 8.40 -6.49 -7.67
N ILE A 201 7.63 -7.43 -8.19
CA ILE A 201 6.99 -8.48 -7.38
C ILE A 201 8.04 -9.40 -6.75
N VAL A 202 9.02 -9.86 -7.53
CA VAL A 202 10.06 -10.77 -7.06
C VAL A 202 10.97 -10.11 -6.03
N ALA A 203 11.38 -8.86 -6.24
CA ALA A 203 12.22 -8.13 -5.29
C ALA A 203 11.48 -7.90 -3.95
N ALA A 204 10.21 -7.48 -3.99
CA ALA A 204 9.40 -7.31 -2.79
C ALA A 204 9.13 -8.65 -2.08
N SER A 205 8.95 -9.75 -2.85
CA SER A 205 8.77 -11.10 -2.30
C SER A 205 10.04 -11.62 -1.65
N ALA A 206 11.21 -11.35 -2.21
CA ALA A 206 12.49 -11.78 -1.68
C ALA A 206 12.94 -10.96 -0.45
N ASN A 207 12.51 -9.71 -0.31
CA ASN A 207 12.97 -8.83 0.76
C ASN A 207 12.42 -9.26 2.14
N PRO A 208 13.24 -9.79 3.06
CA PRO A 208 12.76 -10.25 4.36
C PRO A 208 12.34 -9.13 5.30
N ALA A 209 12.58 -7.87 4.94
CA ALA A 209 12.08 -6.73 5.71
C ALA A 209 10.55 -6.54 5.56
N ASN A 210 9.94 -7.10 4.52
CA ASN A 210 8.51 -7.08 4.30
C ASN A 210 7.86 -8.35 4.87
N ASN A 211 7.04 -8.24 5.90
CA ASN A 211 6.35 -9.40 6.48
C ASN A 211 5.07 -9.74 5.71
N ILE A 212 4.43 -8.72 5.16
CA ILE A 212 3.18 -8.82 4.41
C ILE A 212 3.38 -8.16 3.05
N LEU A 213 2.93 -8.84 2.01
CA LEU A 213 2.94 -8.34 0.64
C LEU A 213 1.50 -8.30 0.12
N LEU A 214 1.05 -7.12 -0.27
CA LEU A 214 -0.24 -6.91 -0.91
C LEU A 214 0.03 -6.58 -2.38
N ILE A 215 -0.58 -7.33 -3.30
CA ILE A 215 -0.39 -7.16 -4.75
C ILE A 215 -1.74 -6.88 -5.39
N ASP A 216 -1.89 -5.70 -5.98
CA ASP A 216 -3.08 -5.33 -6.73
C ASP A 216 -2.87 -5.63 -8.22
N GLU A 217 -3.88 -6.24 -8.86
CA GLU A 217 -3.85 -6.60 -10.29
C GLU A 217 -2.53 -7.26 -10.70
N ILE A 218 -2.23 -8.42 -10.10
CA ILE A 218 -0.96 -9.14 -10.26
C ILE A 218 -0.63 -9.42 -11.73
N GLU A 219 -1.66 -9.58 -12.57
CA GLU A 219 -1.57 -9.86 -14.00
C GLU A 219 -1.20 -8.63 -14.84
N ASN A 220 -1.36 -7.43 -14.32
CA ASN A 220 -1.19 -6.21 -15.11
C ASN A 220 0.25 -6.08 -15.63
N GLY A 221 0.36 -5.83 -16.93
CA GLY A 221 1.65 -5.69 -17.63
C GLY A 221 2.37 -7.01 -17.92
N LEU A 222 1.82 -8.16 -17.55
CA LEU A 222 2.43 -9.46 -17.77
C LEU A 222 1.70 -10.25 -18.89
N HIS A 223 2.49 -10.90 -19.74
CA HIS A 223 1.93 -11.87 -20.69
C HIS A 223 1.55 -13.15 -19.94
N TYR A 224 0.45 -13.80 -20.33
CA TYR A 224 -0.07 -15.01 -19.65
C TYR A 224 0.97 -16.14 -19.50
N SER A 225 1.90 -16.27 -20.44
CA SER A 225 2.98 -17.28 -20.36
C SER A 225 3.94 -17.06 -19.18
N ALA A 226 3.96 -15.87 -18.60
CA ALA A 226 4.79 -15.54 -17.44
C ALA A 226 4.14 -15.92 -16.12
N TYR A 227 2.82 -16.14 -16.06
CA TYR A 227 2.10 -16.33 -14.80
C TYR A 227 2.58 -17.54 -14.01
N LYS A 228 2.82 -18.66 -14.68
CA LYS A 228 3.35 -19.84 -14.00
C LYS A 228 4.66 -19.55 -13.30
N LYS A 229 5.60 -18.93 -13.99
CA LYS A 229 6.92 -18.55 -13.45
C LYS A 229 6.79 -17.56 -12.29
N LEU A 230 5.85 -16.61 -12.41
CA LEU A 230 5.60 -15.62 -11.36
C LEU A 230 5.07 -16.28 -10.09
N TRP A 231 4.07 -17.15 -10.20
CA TRP A 231 3.51 -17.83 -9.03
C TRP A 231 4.53 -18.77 -8.36
N GLU A 232 5.33 -19.51 -9.15
CA GLU A 232 6.41 -20.32 -8.64
C GLU A 232 7.43 -19.49 -7.85
N ALA A 233 7.82 -18.32 -8.38
CA ALA A 233 8.71 -17.38 -7.70
C ALA A 233 8.09 -16.85 -6.39
N ILE A 234 6.83 -16.38 -6.43
CA ILE A 234 6.14 -15.85 -5.23
C ILE A 234 6.06 -16.90 -4.15
N PHE A 235 5.58 -18.13 -4.45
CA PHE A 235 5.44 -19.19 -3.45
C PHE A 235 6.79 -19.60 -2.86
N SER A 236 7.80 -19.76 -3.69
CA SER A 236 9.15 -20.11 -3.24
C SER A 236 9.72 -19.03 -2.31
N LEU A 237 9.65 -17.78 -2.72
CA LEU A 237 10.22 -16.66 -1.96
C LEU A 237 9.41 -16.35 -0.69
N ALA A 238 8.09 -16.40 -0.75
CA ALA A 238 7.24 -16.18 0.40
C ALA A 238 7.48 -17.26 1.48
N THR A 239 7.62 -18.51 1.08
CA THR A 239 7.96 -19.62 1.99
C THR A 239 9.34 -19.41 2.60
N ALA A 240 10.35 -19.08 1.79
CA ALA A 240 11.72 -18.87 2.26
C ALA A 240 11.87 -17.68 3.22
N THR A 241 11.01 -16.68 3.10
CA THR A 241 11.01 -15.46 3.94
C THR A 241 9.93 -15.44 5.01
N ASN A 242 9.14 -16.51 5.15
CA ASN A 242 7.98 -16.59 6.05
C ASN A 242 7.02 -15.39 5.92
N LYS A 243 6.64 -15.09 4.69
CA LYS A 243 5.84 -13.93 4.31
C LYS A 243 4.41 -14.32 3.98
N GLN A 244 3.47 -13.46 4.35
CA GLN A 244 2.08 -13.54 3.88
C GLN A 244 1.92 -12.71 2.61
N VAL A 245 1.23 -13.29 1.61
CA VAL A 245 0.95 -12.62 0.32
C VAL A 245 -0.55 -12.64 0.08
N PHE A 246 -1.09 -11.48 -0.29
CA PHE A 246 -2.51 -11.27 -0.58
C PHE A 246 -2.68 -10.58 -1.93
#